data_72dc10ea0f181602af68593c490c3f0e
#
_entry.id   72dc10ea0f181602af68593c490c3f0e
#
_cell.length_a   1.000
_cell.length_b   1.000
_cell.length_c   1.000
_cell.angle_alpha   90.00
_cell.angle_beta   90.00
_cell.angle_gamma   90.00
#
_symmetry.space_group_name_H-M   'P 1'
#
loop_
_entity.id
_entity.type
_entity.pdbx_description
1 polymer ?
#
loop_
_entity_poly.entity_id
_entity_poly.type
_entity_poly.pdbx_seq_one_letter_code
_entity_poly.pdbx_strand_id
1 'polypeptide(L)'
;RPSLGAMRASYAAQAPMPPMPGFAEAPSARVEEVIEDAPADLPLGAARAQVHENYIIAQTETGIVIVDQHAAHERLVYEKLKRQMAENGVASQALLIPEIVDLSAGDCARLLDHAEDLAKLGLHIEAFGGSAICVRETPAILGEVNAKAMLSDILDELDDLGDSQMVQARIEAILSRVACHGSIRSG
;
A
#
# COMPACT_ATOMS: atom_id res chain seq x y z
N ARG A 1 -34.09 -57.57 -20.79
CA ARG A 1 -34.53 -56.34 -20.10
C ARG A 1 -34.13 -56.47 -18.65
N PRO A 2 -33.39 -55.51 -18.06
CA PRO A 2 -33.03 -55.55 -16.64
C PRO A 2 -34.29 -55.49 -15.77
N SER A 3 -34.29 -56.30 -14.69
CA SER A 3 -35.41 -56.35 -13.76
C SER A 3 -35.51 -55.07 -12.95
N LEU A 4 -36.72 -54.70 -12.52
CA LEU A 4 -36.97 -53.54 -11.66
C LEU A 4 -36.11 -53.54 -10.36
N GLY A 5 -35.70 -54.71 -9.88
CA GLY A 5 -34.81 -54.88 -8.75
C GLY A 5 -33.36 -54.43 -9.05
N ALA A 6 -32.85 -54.69 -10.26
CA ALA A 6 -31.54 -54.26 -10.70
C ALA A 6 -31.48 -52.72 -10.88
N MET A 7 -32.54 -52.11 -11.34
CA MET A 7 -32.61 -50.63 -11.45
C MET A 7 -32.66 -49.93 -10.07
N ARG A 8 -33.31 -50.52 -9.07
CA ARG A 8 -33.33 -50.01 -7.69
C ARG A 8 -31.98 -50.13 -7.00
N ALA A 9 -31.22 -51.22 -7.27
CA ALA A 9 -29.91 -51.40 -6.72
C ALA A 9 -28.90 -50.38 -7.27
N SER A 10 -28.99 -50.02 -8.58
CA SER A 10 -28.14 -48.99 -9.18
C SER A 10 -28.48 -47.57 -8.67
N TYR A 11 -29.71 -47.27 -8.33
CA TYR A 11 -30.10 -46.01 -7.73
C TYR A 11 -29.59 -45.89 -6.28
N ALA A 12 -29.63 -46.99 -5.51
CA ALA A 12 -29.11 -47.00 -4.15
C ALA A 12 -27.61 -46.82 -4.07
N ALA A 13 -26.86 -47.24 -5.09
CA ALA A 13 -25.41 -47.07 -5.22
C ALA A 13 -25.00 -45.61 -5.53
N GLN A 14 -25.99 -44.76 -5.94
CA GLN A 14 -25.76 -43.33 -6.23
C GLN A 14 -26.27 -42.42 -5.11
N ALA A 15 -26.73 -42.97 -3.99
CA ALA A 15 -27.10 -42.15 -2.82
C ALA A 15 -25.82 -41.45 -2.25
N PRO A 16 -25.90 -40.17 -1.97
CA PRO A 16 -24.78 -39.46 -1.37
C PRO A 16 -24.41 -40.13 -0.04
N MET A 17 -23.14 -40.48 0.10
CA MET A 17 -22.60 -41.01 1.36
C MET A 17 -22.84 -39.99 2.49
N PRO A 18 -23.23 -40.42 3.69
CA PRO A 18 -23.33 -39.52 4.82
C PRO A 18 -21.94 -38.89 5.08
N PRO A 19 -21.86 -37.59 5.45
CA PRO A 19 -20.61 -36.94 5.73
C PRO A 19 -19.87 -37.66 6.84
N MET A 20 -18.62 -38.07 6.56
CA MET A 20 -17.77 -38.65 7.61
C MET A 20 -17.36 -37.53 8.59
N PRO A 21 -17.50 -37.73 9.91
CA PRO A 21 -17.04 -36.74 10.90
C PRO A 21 -15.53 -36.57 10.78
N GLY A 22 -15.11 -35.35 10.46
CA GLY A 22 -13.70 -34.98 10.30
C GLY A 22 -13.28 -34.50 8.92
N PHE A 23 -14.13 -34.65 7.88
CA PHE A 23 -13.88 -34.18 6.51
C PHE A 23 -14.94 -33.21 5.98
N ALA A 24 -15.77 -32.66 6.82
CA ALA A 24 -16.63 -31.54 6.44
C ALA A 24 -15.81 -30.26 6.57
N GLU A 25 -15.12 -29.85 5.50
CA GLU A 25 -14.76 -28.45 5.40
C GLU A 25 -16.08 -27.67 5.41
N ALA A 26 -16.20 -26.76 6.38
CA ALA A 26 -17.32 -25.81 6.37
C ALA A 26 -17.27 -25.09 5.00
N PRO A 27 -18.42 -24.96 4.30
CA PRO A 27 -18.45 -24.22 3.06
C PRO A 27 -17.86 -22.85 3.34
N SER A 28 -16.74 -22.50 2.66
CA SER A 28 -16.11 -21.19 2.74
C SER A 28 -16.93 -20.16 1.94
N ALA A 29 -18.23 -20.18 2.10
CA ALA A 29 -19.06 -19.03 1.82
C ALA A 29 -18.73 -18.04 2.95
N ARG A 30 -17.75 -17.18 2.71
CA ARG A 30 -17.62 -15.95 3.44
C ARG A 30 -18.92 -15.19 3.18
N VAL A 31 -19.91 -15.40 4.03
CA VAL A 31 -20.99 -14.45 4.18
C VAL A 31 -20.26 -13.23 4.73
N GLU A 32 -19.95 -12.27 3.88
CA GLU A 32 -19.65 -10.94 4.35
C GLU A 32 -20.88 -10.56 5.18
N GLU A 33 -20.67 -10.45 6.50
CA GLU A 33 -21.68 -9.81 7.34
C GLU A 33 -21.96 -8.48 6.67
N VAL A 34 -23.15 -8.36 6.12
CA VAL A 34 -23.70 -7.07 5.72
C VAL A 34 -23.65 -6.27 7.01
N ILE A 35 -22.73 -5.33 7.12
CA ILE A 35 -22.67 -4.38 8.22
C ILE A 35 -23.96 -3.57 8.07
N GLU A 36 -25.02 -4.05 8.71
CA GLU A 36 -26.25 -3.32 8.86
C GLU A 36 -25.90 -2.07 9.67
N ASP A 37 -26.09 -0.92 9.04
CA ASP A 37 -26.00 0.41 9.64
C ASP A 37 -24.60 0.88 10.10
N ALA A 38 -23.66 1.01 9.17
CA ALA A 38 -22.62 1.99 9.38
C ALA A 38 -23.29 3.38 9.47
N PRO A 39 -23.06 4.14 10.58
CA PRO A 39 -23.75 5.41 10.78
C PRO A 39 -23.53 6.36 9.62
N ALA A 40 -24.60 6.92 9.08
CA ALA A 40 -24.58 7.90 7.99
C ALA A 40 -23.93 9.24 8.44
N ASP A 41 -23.66 9.41 9.73
CA ASP A 41 -23.07 10.60 10.36
C ASP A 41 -21.57 10.79 10.09
N LEU A 42 -20.93 9.86 9.39
CA LEU A 42 -19.53 10.01 9.02
C LEU A 42 -19.38 11.07 7.91
N PRO A 43 -18.32 11.91 7.94
CA PRO A 43 -18.13 13.00 6.97
C PRO A 43 -18.19 12.59 5.50
N LEU A 44 -17.78 11.35 5.18
CA LEU A 44 -17.83 10.76 3.85
C LEU A 44 -19.01 9.79 3.67
N GLY A 45 -19.85 9.63 4.70
CA GLY A 45 -20.97 8.70 4.69
C GLY A 45 -20.56 7.24 4.90
N ALA A 46 -21.51 6.33 4.73
CA ALA A 46 -21.31 4.90 4.85
C ALA A 46 -20.84 4.29 3.53
N ALA A 47 -19.76 3.51 3.54
CA ALA A 47 -19.31 2.77 2.36
C ALA A 47 -20.36 1.71 1.99
N ARG A 48 -20.79 1.68 0.72
CA ARG A 48 -21.85 0.79 0.20
C ARG A 48 -21.34 -0.18 -0.86
N ALA A 49 -20.34 0.22 -1.64
CA ALA A 49 -19.82 -0.61 -2.72
C ALA A 49 -18.37 -0.26 -3.04
N GLN A 50 -17.66 -1.22 -3.61
CA GLN A 50 -16.39 -1.03 -4.25
C GLN A 50 -16.55 -1.31 -5.75
N VAL A 51 -15.99 -0.44 -6.60
CA VAL A 51 -16.08 -0.54 -8.06
C VAL A 51 -14.67 -0.56 -8.65
N HIS A 52 -14.43 -1.52 -9.53
CA HIS A 52 -13.14 -1.71 -10.22
C HIS A 52 -11.93 -1.76 -9.27
N GLU A 53 -12.13 -2.26 -8.05
CA GLU A 53 -11.07 -2.35 -7.01
C GLU A 53 -10.42 -1.00 -6.63
N ASN A 54 -10.74 0.08 -7.33
CA ASN A 54 -10.15 1.41 -7.18
C ASN A 54 -11.08 2.43 -6.51
N TYR A 55 -12.40 2.27 -6.62
CA TYR A 55 -13.35 3.27 -6.16
C TYR A 55 -14.26 2.73 -5.06
N ILE A 56 -14.39 3.48 -3.97
CA ILE A 56 -15.40 3.24 -2.93
C ILE A 56 -16.57 4.19 -3.19
N ILE A 57 -17.78 3.63 -3.24
CA ILE A 57 -19.01 4.41 -3.25
C ILE A 57 -19.53 4.46 -1.81
N ALA A 58 -19.65 5.67 -1.28
CA ALA A 58 -20.22 5.93 0.03
C ALA A 58 -21.53 6.73 -0.10
N GLN A 59 -22.49 6.45 0.76
CA GLN A 59 -23.78 7.11 0.83
C GLN A 59 -23.81 8.04 2.02
N THR A 60 -24.09 9.32 1.78
CA THR A 60 -24.40 10.31 2.81
C THR A 60 -25.93 10.49 2.93
N GLU A 61 -26.39 11.31 3.87
CA GLU A 61 -27.81 11.65 3.99
C GLU A 61 -28.37 12.37 2.75
N THR A 62 -27.53 13.11 2.03
CA THR A 62 -27.96 14.00 0.94
C THR A 62 -27.47 13.58 -0.42
N GLY A 63 -26.61 12.54 -0.53
CA GLY A 63 -26.03 12.17 -1.81
C GLY A 63 -25.09 10.97 -1.78
N ILE A 64 -24.26 10.89 -2.80
CA ILE A 64 -23.27 9.84 -2.99
C ILE A 64 -21.89 10.48 -3.08
N VAL A 65 -20.92 9.90 -2.39
CA VAL A 65 -19.49 10.25 -2.47
C VAL A 65 -18.76 9.10 -3.15
N ILE A 66 -17.94 9.43 -4.13
CA ILE A 66 -17.05 8.47 -4.79
C ILE A 66 -15.63 8.79 -4.35
N VAL A 67 -14.95 7.83 -3.73
CA VAL A 67 -13.60 7.97 -3.23
C VAL A 67 -12.67 7.10 -4.07
N ASP A 68 -11.64 7.71 -4.65
CA ASP A 68 -10.53 6.99 -5.24
C ASP A 68 -9.68 6.41 -4.09
N GLN A 69 -9.61 5.08 -3.99
CA GLN A 69 -8.87 4.39 -2.92
C GLN A 69 -7.38 4.67 -2.97
N HIS A 70 -6.82 4.76 -4.17
CA HIS A 70 -5.41 5.01 -4.35
C HIS A 70 -5.04 6.41 -3.85
N ALA A 71 -5.74 7.43 -4.34
CA ALA A 71 -5.54 8.80 -3.91
C ALA A 71 -5.82 8.99 -2.39
N ALA A 72 -6.84 8.33 -1.86
CA ALA A 72 -7.15 8.37 -0.44
C ALA A 72 -6.04 7.72 0.42
N HIS A 73 -5.52 6.57 -0.01
CA HIS A 73 -4.42 5.89 0.68
C HIS A 73 -3.16 6.75 0.68
N GLU A 74 -2.79 7.26 -0.49
CA GLU A 74 -1.64 8.18 -0.66
C GLU A 74 -1.77 9.38 0.29
N ARG A 75 -2.94 10.00 0.34
CA ARG A 75 -3.20 11.12 1.25
C ARG A 75 -3.07 10.73 2.72
N LEU A 76 -3.56 9.58 3.12
CA LEU A 76 -3.42 9.08 4.50
C LEU A 76 -1.96 8.81 4.86
N VAL A 77 -1.18 8.21 3.96
CA VAL A 77 0.25 7.98 4.16
C VAL A 77 0.99 9.31 4.28
N TYR A 78 0.72 10.27 3.39
CA TYR A 78 1.29 11.61 3.42
C TYR A 78 1.03 12.32 4.76
N GLU A 79 -0.22 12.36 5.21
CA GLU A 79 -0.58 13.03 6.47
C GLU A 79 0.06 12.34 7.68
N LYS A 80 0.22 11.02 7.64
CA LYS A 80 0.87 10.28 8.70
C LYS A 80 2.38 10.55 8.72
N LEU A 81 3.04 10.57 7.57
CA LEU A 81 4.44 10.96 7.44
C LEU A 81 4.66 12.40 7.95
N LYS A 82 3.82 13.33 7.52
CA LYS A 82 3.88 14.74 7.94
C LYS A 82 3.74 14.90 9.46
N ARG A 83 2.85 14.14 10.08
CA ARG A 83 2.68 14.11 11.54
C ARG A 83 3.91 13.56 12.24
N GLN A 84 4.44 12.42 11.79
CA GLN A 84 5.64 11.82 12.37
C GLN A 84 6.84 12.77 12.28
N MET A 85 7.02 13.45 11.14
CA MET A 85 8.06 14.46 10.99
C MET A 85 7.96 15.59 12.00
N ALA A 86 6.74 16.08 12.26
CA ALA A 86 6.52 17.18 13.22
C ALA A 86 6.77 16.73 14.67
N GLU A 87 6.63 15.46 14.99
CA GLU A 87 6.80 14.93 16.34
C GLU A 87 8.27 14.55 16.62
N ASN A 88 8.83 13.57 15.93
CA ASN A 88 10.15 13.01 16.24
C ASN A 88 10.93 12.52 15.01
N GLY A 89 10.48 12.83 13.79
CA GLY A 89 10.95 12.21 12.56
C GLY A 89 10.18 10.94 12.20
N VAL A 90 10.35 10.49 10.97
CA VAL A 90 9.70 9.29 10.45
C VAL A 90 10.46 8.05 10.92
N ALA A 91 9.74 7.08 11.47
CA ALA A 91 10.34 5.81 11.86
C ALA A 91 10.90 5.08 10.62
N SER A 92 12.15 4.62 10.70
CA SER A 92 12.81 3.85 9.67
C SER A 92 12.73 2.35 9.92
N GLN A 93 12.85 1.58 8.84
CA GLN A 93 13.00 0.13 8.88
C GLN A 93 14.30 -0.25 8.17
N ALA A 94 15.18 -0.93 8.89
CA ALA A 94 16.41 -1.45 8.32
C ALA A 94 16.11 -2.55 7.28
N LEU A 95 16.75 -2.46 6.13
CA LEU A 95 16.71 -3.52 5.13
C LEU A 95 17.59 -4.68 5.59
N LEU A 96 17.09 -5.90 5.49
CA LEU A 96 17.87 -7.10 5.80
C LEU A 96 19.13 -7.21 4.94
N ILE A 97 18.99 -6.83 3.67
CA ILE A 97 20.10 -6.70 2.72
C ILE A 97 20.02 -5.27 2.18
N PRO A 98 21.06 -4.43 2.42
CA PRO A 98 21.11 -3.09 1.86
C PRO A 98 21.01 -3.12 0.33
N GLU A 99 20.25 -2.19 -0.24
CA GLU A 99 20.06 -2.09 -1.69
C GLU A 99 21.07 -1.11 -2.28
N ILE A 100 21.84 -1.56 -3.26
CA ILE A 100 22.80 -0.73 -3.98
C ILE A 100 22.16 -0.25 -5.27
N VAL A 101 22.07 1.06 -5.44
CA VAL A 101 21.48 1.70 -6.62
C VAL A 101 22.58 2.45 -7.38
N ASP A 102 22.84 1.99 -8.61
CA ASP A 102 23.77 2.67 -9.53
C ASP A 102 23.10 3.92 -10.10
N LEU A 103 23.79 5.05 -9.98
CA LEU A 103 23.36 6.37 -10.42
C LEU A 103 24.54 7.11 -11.07
N SER A 104 24.27 8.28 -11.66
CA SER A 104 25.37 9.15 -12.08
C SER A 104 26.08 9.74 -10.85
N ALA A 105 27.36 10.09 -10.99
CA ALA A 105 28.12 10.74 -9.91
C ALA A 105 27.46 12.06 -9.45
N GLY A 106 26.83 12.79 -10.38
CA GLY A 106 26.09 14.02 -10.07
C GLY A 106 24.83 13.73 -9.23
N ASP A 107 24.09 12.69 -9.56
CA ASP A 107 22.87 12.29 -8.84
C ASP A 107 23.22 11.78 -7.43
N CYS A 108 24.31 11.00 -7.33
CA CYS A 108 24.81 10.58 -6.03
C CYS A 108 25.16 11.78 -5.14
N ALA A 109 25.88 12.76 -5.67
CA ALA A 109 26.24 13.96 -4.92
C ALA A 109 25.01 14.71 -4.43
N ARG A 110 24.02 14.92 -5.32
CA ARG A 110 22.76 15.61 -4.96
C ARG A 110 21.98 14.89 -3.86
N LEU A 111 21.84 13.57 -3.94
CA LEU A 111 21.18 12.79 -2.89
C LEU A 111 21.92 12.88 -1.56
N LEU A 112 23.25 12.81 -1.59
CA LEU A 112 24.09 12.90 -0.39
C LEU A 112 24.06 14.28 0.25
N ASP A 113 23.94 15.35 -0.54
CA ASP A 113 23.76 16.71 -0.04
C ASP A 113 22.44 16.86 0.78
N HIS A 114 21.45 16.00 0.51
CA HIS A 114 20.17 15.94 1.22
C HIS A 114 20.06 14.76 2.19
N ALA A 115 21.15 14.02 2.46
CA ALA A 115 21.09 12.79 3.26
C ALA A 115 20.51 13.01 4.67
N GLU A 116 20.79 14.13 5.31
CA GLU A 116 20.24 14.46 6.64
C GLU A 116 18.73 14.68 6.61
N ASP A 117 18.22 15.30 5.56
CA ASP A 117 16.77 15.53 5.42
C ASP A 117 16.05 14.23 5.04
N LEU A 118 16.66 13.42 4.20
CA LEU A 118 16.16 12.08 3.87
C LEU A 118 16.14 11.17 5.11
N ALA A 119 17.15 11.25 5.97
CA ALA A 119 17.20 10.50 7.22
C ALA A 119 16.05 10.89 8.17
N LYS A 120 15.65 12.18 8.24
CA LYS A 120 14.47 12.62 9.00
C LYS A 120 13.17 12.00 8.46
N LEU A 121 13.15 11.67 7.16
CA LEU A 121 12.05 10.97 6.49
C LEU A 121 12.13 9.44 6.64
N GLY A 122 13.11 8.93 7.40
CA GLY A 122 13.33 7.51 7.60
C GLY A 122 14.04 6.80 6.44
N LEU A 123 14.61 7.57 5.49
CA LEU A 123 15.39 7.04 4.38
C LEU A 123 16.88 7.27 4.65
N HIS A 124 17.59 6.21 5.05
CA HIS A 124 19.00 6.27 5.33
C HIS A 124 19.83 5.77 4.15
N ILE A 125 20.61 6.69 3.58
CA ILE A 125 21.44 6.45 2.43
C ILE A 125 22.91 6.76 2.74
N GLU A 126 23.81 6.07 2.08
CA GLU A 126 25.25 6.33 2.14
C GLU A 126 25.91 6.15 0.78
N ALA A 127 27.06 6.77 0.59
CA ALA A 127 27.85 6.62 -0.63
C ALA A 127 28.36 5.18 -0.75
N PHE A 128 28.25 4.60 -1.92
CA PHE A 128 28.84 3.32 -2.26
C PHE A 128 29.70 3.44 -3.53
N GLY A 129 30.98 3.65 -3.32
CA GLY A 129 31.87 3.99 -4.44
C GLY A 129 31.59 5.38 -5.02
N GLY A 130 31.94 5.61 -6.29
CA GLY A 130 31.82 6.94 -6.93
C GLY A 130 30.52 7.16 -7.71
N SER A 131 29.73 6.11 -7.96
CA SER A 131 28.54 6.14 -8.83
C SER A 131 27.42 5.22 -8.34
N ALA A 132 27.32 5.00 -7.03
CA ALA A 132 26.20 4.27 -6.44
C ALA A 132 25.87 4.80 -5.05
N ILE A 133 24.61 4.61 -4.67
CA ILE A 133 24.06 4.85 -3.34
C ILE A 133 23.69 3.52 -2.71
N CYS A 134 24.07 3.32 -1.45
CA CYS A 134 23.61 2.22 -0.64
C CYS A 134 22.43 2.69 0.24
N VAL A 135 21.27 2.10 0.06
CA VAL A 135 20.07 2.32 0.89
C VAL A 135 20.10 1.29 2.01
N ARG A 136 20.18 1.76 3.26
CA ARG A 136 20.20 0.90 4.45
C ARG A 136 18.87 0.77 5.13
N GLU A 137 18.12 1.87 5.15
CA GLU A 137 16.82 1.92 5.83
C GLU A 137 15.83 2.70 4.97
N THR A 138 14.58 2.29 5.05
CA THR A 138 13.45 2.94 4.36
C THR A 138 12.37 3.33 5.38
N PRO A 139 11.47 4.28 5.05
CA PRO A 139 10.38 4.65 5.94
C PRO A 139 9.53 3.43 6.28
N ALA A 140 9.43 3.09 7.57
CA ALA A 140 8.74 1.88 8.04
C ALA A 140 7.26 1.83 7.63
N ILE A 141 6.63 2.99 7.49
CA ILE A 141 5.22 3.09 7.09
C ILE A 141 4.93 2.59 5.67
N LEU A 142 5.96 2.59 4.79
CA LEU A 142 5.80 2.20 3.40
C LEU A 142 5.87 0.68 3.20
N GLY A 143 6.39 -0.06 4.20
CA GLY A 143 6.68 -1.48 4.08
C GLY A 143 7.79 -1.76 3.07
N GLU A 144 7.59 -2.73 2.17
CA GLU A 144 8.54 -2.99 1.10
C GLU A 144 8.43 -1.94 0.00
N VAL A 145 9.52 -1.31 -0.36
CA VAL A 145 9.60 -0.30 -1.42
C VAL A 145 10.68 -0.68 -2.43
N ASN A 146 10.54 -0.20 -3.65
CA ASN A 146 11.60 -0.24 -4.65
C ASN A 146 12.48 0.98 -4.44
N ALA A 147 13.65 0.81 -3.80
CA ALA A 147 14.53 1.91 -3.47
C ALA A 147 15.02 2.65 -4.71
N LYS A 148 15.30 1.94 -5.81
CA LYS A 148 15.72 2.58 -7.07
C LYS A 148 14.65 3.53 -7.63
N ALA A 149 13.40 3.08 -7.71
CA ALA A 149 12.32 3.92 -8.18
C ALA A 149 12.10 5.13 -7.26
N MET A 150 12.13 4.91 -5.95
CA MET A 150 11.97 5.98 -4.96
C MET A 150 13.09 7.03 -5.06
N LEU A 151 14.37 6.63 -5.19
CA LEU A 151 15.48 7.56 -5.36
C LEU A 151 15.38 8.33 -6.69
N SER A 152 14.92 7.68 -7.77
CA SER A 152 14.68 8.36 -9.05
C SER A 152 13.64 9.45 -8.92
N ASP A 153 12.51 9.15 -8.31
CA ASP A 153 11.42 10.12 -8.11
C ASP A 153 11.82 11.28 -7.19
N ILE A 154 12.66 11.01 -6.18
CA ILE A 154 13.23 12.07 -5.33
C ILE A 154 14.16 12.98 -6.13
N LEU A 155 15.01 12.41 -7.00
CA LEU A 155 15.89 13.18 -7.86
C LEU A 155 15.12 14.07 -8.82
N ASP A 156 14.08 13.54 -9.46
CA ASP A 156 13.20 14.31 -10.35
C ASP A 156 12.56 15.49 -9.60
N GLU A 157 12.13 15.30 -8.37
CA GLU A 157 11.56 16.35 -7.54
C GLU A 157 12.59 17.41 -7.14
N LEU A 158 13.82 16.99 -6.84
CA LEU A 158 14.93 17.92 -6.54
C LEU A 158 15.31 18.76 -7.75
N ASP A 159 15.20 18.21 -8.97
CA ASP A 159 15.44 18.95 -10.22
C ASP A 159 14.35 20.00 -10.50
N ASP A 160 13.09 19.65 -10.29
CA ASP A 160 11.96 20.54 -10.54
C ASP A 160 11.93 21.75 -9.58
N LEU A 161 12.38 21.55 -8.34
CA LEU A 161 12.34 22.59 -7.30
C LEU A 161 13.46 23.63 -7.39
N GLY A 162 14.59 23.34 -8.06
CA GLY A 162 15.73 24.21 -8.17
C GLY A 162 16.31 24.69 -6.81
N ASP A 163 17.37 25.50 -6.85
CA ASP A 163 18.09 25.96 -5.63
C ASP A 163 17.34 27.01 -4.80
N SER A 164 16.23 27.54 -5.28
CA SER A 164 15.60 28.74 -4.71
C SER A 164 14.41 28.51 -3.78
N GLN A 165 13.98 27.27 -3.55
CA GLN A 165 12.83 27.00 -2.68
C GLN A 165 13.22 26.78 -1.22
N MET A 166 12.36 27.23 -0.29
CA MET A 166 12.53 26.99 1.14
C MET A 166 12.67 25.50 1.42
N VAL A 167 13.58 25.13 2.34
CA VAL A 167 13.83 23.74 2.78
C VAL A 167 12.50 23.01 3.12
N GLN A 168 11.55 23.72 3.69
CA GLN A 168 10.22 23.17 4.04
C GLN A 168 9.43 22.70 2.80
N ALA A 169 9.46 23.46 1.71
CA ALA A 169 8.76 23.08 0.48
C ALA A 169 9.39 21.84 -0.17
N ARG A 170 10.71 21.73 -0.13
CA ARG A 170 11.44 20.53 -0.60
C ARG A 170 11.06 19.30 0.20
N ILE A 171 11.01 19.43 1.53
CA ILE A 171 10.61 18.33 2.42
C ILE A 171 9.17 17.89 2.12
N GLU A 172 8.24 18.82 1.94
CA GLU A 172 6.84 18.50 1.63
C GLU A 172 6.70 17.81 0.25
N ALA A 173 7.47 18.22 -0.74
CA ALA A 173 7.48 17.61 -2.06
C ALA A 173 8.05 16.18 -2.03
N ILE A 174 9.18 15.98 -1.35
CA ILE A 174 9.77 14.65 -1.13
C ILE A 174 8.80 13.75 -0.36
N LEU A 175 8.12 14.27 0.67
CA LEU A 175 7.09 13.53 1.42
C LEU A 175 5.97 13.03 0.52
N SER A 176 5.51 13.86 -0.42
CA SER A 176 4.47 13.46 -1.38
C SER A 176 4.94 12.31 -2.26
N ARG A 177 6.18 12.41 -2.79
CA ARG A 177 6.77 11.32 -3.60
C ARG A 177 6.96 10.03 -2.81
N VAL A 178 7.47 10.13 -1.59
CA VAL A 178 7.63 8.98 -0.70
C VAL A 178 6.28 8.34 -0.38
N ALA A 179 5.22 9.13 -0.17
CA ALA A 179 3.88 8.61 0.09
C ALA A 179 3.31 7.78 -1.08
N CYS A 180 3.59 8.17 -2.33
CA CYS A 180 3.18 7.42 -3.52
C CYS A 180 3.74 5.99 -3.52
N HIS A 181 4.97 5.78 -3.05
CA HIS A 181 5.59 4.44 -2.99
C HIS A 181 4.93 3.49 -1.99
N GLY A 182 4.24 4.02 -0.97
CA GLY A 182 3.46 3.23 -0.01
C GLY A 182 2.11 2.78 -0.53
N SER A 183 1.58 3.44 -1.58
CA SER A 183 0.22 3.21 -2.08
C SER A 183 0.13 2.19 -3.24
N ILE A 184 1.23 1.85 -3.89
CA ILE A 184 1.25 1.07 -5.15
C ILE A 184 0.86 -0.41 -4.98
N ARG A 185 0.63 -0.91 -3.75
CA ARG A 185 0.41 -2.34 -3.50
C ARG A 185 -1.01 -2.73 -3.11
N SER A 186 -2.00 -2.06 -3.64
CA SER A 186 -3.40 -2.51 -3.55
C SER A 186 -3.86 -3.05 -4.90
N GLY A 187 -3.32 -4.18 -5.32
CA GLY A 187 -3.71 -4.88 -6.53
C GLY A 187 -3.37 -6.34 -6.42
#